data_ca8a8cc01c86c51d40a8deb48d944a5e
#
_entry.id   ca8a8cc01c86c51d40a8deb48d944a5e
#
_cell.length_a   1.000
_cell.length_b   1.000
_cell.length_c   1.000
_cell.angle_alpha   90.00
_cell.angle_beta   90.00
_cell.angle_gamma   90.00
#
_symmetry.space_group_name_H-M   'P 1'
#
loop_
_entity.id
_entity.type
_entity.pdbx_description
1 polymer ?
#
loop_
_entity_poly.entity_id
_entity_poly.type
_entity_poly.pdbx_seq_one_letter_code
_entity_poly.pdbx_strand_id
1 'polypeptide(L)'
;HLVIRRQRQMCIRDRLIVANHPFGGIEGIILASLISKARKDVKVLANELLKRIPELDDLFIGVNVFGGEQARQTNRKAIKEANQHLKEGGVLIIFPAGEVSAWQANENKITDKAWSKSVAKFVKHAEATTVPVFINGMNSKLFYQAGRIHPLLRTALLGRELLNKSGQTISVSIGNAIPFSEIKGFEDEEDITQYFRLNTYLMGSM
;
A
#
# COMPACT_ATOMS: atom_id res chain seq x y z
N HIS A 1 14.11 -18.39 -15.11
CA HIS A 1 15.26 -17.58 -14.66
C HIS A 1 14.86 -16.21 -14.11
N LEU A 2 13.83 -15.54 -14.64
CA LEU A 2 13.34 -14.23 -14.17
C LEU A 2 12.70 -14.32 -12.76
N VAL A 3 11.97 -15.39 -12.48
CA VAL A 3 11.31 -15.62 -11.17
C VAL A 3 12.35 -15.77 -10.05
N ILE A 4 13.44 -16.49 -10.28
CA ILE A 4 14.50 -16.74 -9.29
C ILE A 4 15.29 -15.45 -8.96
N ARG A 5 15.53 -14.59 -9.95
CA ARG A 5 16.22 -13.31 -9.75
C ARG A 5 15.40 -12.34 -8.91
N ARG A 6 14.06 -12.28 -9.11
CA ARG A 6 13.13 -11.48 -8.30
C ARG A 6 13.01 -11.98 -6.86
N GLN A 7 12.97 -13.32 -6.66
CA GLN A 7 12.96 -13.90 -5.32
C GLN A 7 14.23 -13.57 -4.51
N ARG A 8 15.42 -13.57 -5.11
CA ARG A 8 16.66 -13.17 -4.44
C ARG A 8 16.66 -11.72 -3.99
N GLN A 9 16.03 -10.81 -4.72
CA GLN A 9 15.90 -9.41 -4.32
C GLN A 9 14.94 -9.23 -3.13
N MET A 10 13.95 -10.11 -2.94
CA MET A 10 13.01 -10.08 -1.81
C MET A 10 13.61 -10.67 -0.51
N CYS A 11 14.74 -11.34 -0.55
CA CYS A 11 15.38 -11.94 0.62
C CYS A 11 16.26 -10.98 1.45
N ILE A 12 16.40 -9.72 1.04
CA ILE A 12 17.17 -8.73 1.79
C ILE A 12 16.31 -8.18 2.92
N ARG A 13 16.89 -7.90 4.10
CA ARG A 13 16.22 -7.35 5.28
C ARG A 13 15.66 -5.94 5.01
N ASP A 14 14.73 -5.50 5.81
CA ASP A 14 14.18 -4.14 5.88
C ASP A 14 13.51 -3.70 4.57
N ARG A 15 12.35 -4.28 4.27
CA ARG A 15 11.61 -3.96 3.04
C ARG A 15 10.35 -3.19 3.32
N LEU A 16 10.28 -1.98 2.79
CA LEU A 16 9.05 -1.26 2.64
C LEU A 16 8.49 -1.51 1.23
N ILE A 17 7.28 -2.03 1.15
CA ILE A 17 6.57 -2.20 -0.11
C ILE A 17 5.54 -1.09 -0.23
N VAL A 18 5.63 -0.31 -1.29
CA VAL A 18 4.70 0.77 -1.59
C VAL A 18 3.89 0.41 -2.83
N ALA A 19 2.58 0.52 -2.76
CA ALA A 19 1.70 0.15 -3.87
C ALA A 19 0.59 1.16 -4.08
N ASN A 20 0.07 1.23 -5.32
CA ASN A 20 -1.19 1.88 -5.64
C ASN A 20 -2.37 1.11 -5.05
N HIS A 21 -3.53 1.75 -4.93
CA HIS A 21 -4.69 1.22 -4.18
C HIS A 21 -5.98 1.11 -5.01
N PRO A 22 -6.00 0.31 -6.09
CA PRO A 22 -7.12 0.31 -7.04
C PRO A 22 -8.42 -0.31 -6.51
N PHE A 23 -8.38 -1.27 -5.58
CA PHE A 23 -9.55 -2.06 -5.19
C PHE A 23 -10.08 -1.78 -3.77
N GLY A 24 -9.20 -1.45 -2.81
CA GLY A 24 -9.59 -1.01 -1.46
C GLY A 24 -9.55 -2.06 -0.36
N GLY A 25 -8.66 -3.01 -0.44
CA GLY A 25 -8.43 -3.98 0.65
C GLY A 25 -7.89 -5.32 0.19
N ILE A 26 -8.38 -5.85 -0.92
CA ILE A 26 -7.93 -7.13 -1.47
C ILE A 26 -6.43 -7.11 -1.83
N GLU A 27 -5.91 -5.96 -2.23
CA GLU A 27 -4.50 -5.80 -2.62
C GLU A 27 -3.55 -6.14 -1.47
N GLY A 28 -3.89 -5.71 -0.26
CA GLY A 28 -3.10 -6.03 0.93
C GLY A 28 -2.98 -7.53 1.14
N ILE A 29 -4.08 -8.25 0.98
CA ILE A 29 -4.13 -9.71 1.09
C ILE A 29 -3.36 -10.38 -0.05
N ILE A 30 -3.54 -9.92 -1.29
CA ILE A 30 -2.84 -10.45 -2.47
C ILE A 30 -1.33 -10.28 -2.31
N LEU A 31 -0.86 -9.07 -1.97
CA LEU A 31 0.55 -8.80 -1.79
C LEU A 31 1.13 -9.59 -0.62
N ALA A 32 0.43 -9.63 0.51
CA ALA A 32 0.85 -10.43 1.65
C ALA A 32 0.96 -11.91 1.29
N SER A 33 -0.03 -12.49 0.61
CA SER A 33 0.00 -13.88 0.16
C SER A 33 1.16 -14.15 -0.81
N LEU A 34 1.43 -13.22 -1.74
CA LEU A 34 2.53 -13.34 -2.69
C LEU A 34 3.89 -13.32 -1.98
N ILE A 35 4.08 -12.36 -1.06
CA ILE A 35 5.35 -12.15 -0.37
C ILE A 35 5.59 -13.21 0.70
N SER A 36 4.53 -13.71 1.35
CA SER A 36 4.60 -14.77 2.36
C SER A 36 5.14 -16.11 1.83
N LYS A 37 5.21 -16.28 0.51
CA LYS A 37 5.92 -17.41 -0.12
C LYS A 37 7.44 -17.33 0.09
N ALA A 38 7.98 -16.11 0.23
CA ALA A 38 9.42 -15.87 0.43
C ALA A 38 9.76 -15.42 1.86
N ARG A 39 8.85 -14.75 2.55
CA ARG A 39 9.04 -14.15 3.88
C ARG A 39 7.81 -14.39 4.76
N LYS A 40 8.01 -14.73 6.05
CA LYS A 40 6.90 -14.98 7.00
C LYS A 40 6.58 -13.76 7.87
N ASP A 41 7.46 -12.80 7.92
CA ASP A 41 7.40 -11.58 8.72
C ASP A 41 6.78 -10.40 7.93
N VAL A 42 5.67 -10.64 7.27
CA VAL A 42 4.95 -9.63 6.47
C VAL A 42 3.86 -9.00 7.32
N LYS A 43 3.84 -7.67 7.36
CA LYS A 43 2.74 -6.87 7.93
C LYS A 43 2.19 -5.90 6.88
N VAL A 44 0.92 -5.57 7.00
CA VAL A 44 0.22 -4.61 6.13
C VAL A 44 -0.34 -3.48 6.98
N LEU A 45 0.01 -2.24 6.66
CA LEU A 45 -0.60 -1.06 7.30
C LEU A 45 -1.96 -0.80 6.63
N ALA A 46 -3.04 -1.02 7.35
CA ALA A 46 -4.39 -0.96 6.80
C ALA A 46 -5.42 -0.44 7.82
N ASN A 47 -6.67 -0.26 7.38
CA ASN A 47 -7.75 0.15 8.26
C ASN A 47 -7.95 -0.86 9.41
N GLU A 48 -8.04 -0.36 10.64
CA GLU A 48 -8.22 -1.19 11.87
C GLU A 48 -9.45 -2.11 11.81
N LEU A 49 -10.43 -1.80 10.96
CA LEU A 49 -11.60 -2.67 10.77
C LEU A 49 -11.22 -4.05 10.23
N LEU A 50 -10.11 -4.16 9.47
CA LEU A 50 -9.64 -5.45 8.96
C LEU A 50 -9.08 -6.36 10.05
N LYS A 51 -8.63 -5.81 11.16
CA LYS A 51 -8.21 -6.57 12.36
C LYS A 51 -9.37 -7.30 13.07
N ARG A 52 -10.63 -6.97 12.73
CA ARG A 52 -11.81 -7.69 13.25
C ARG A 52 -12.00 -9.06 12.60
N ILE A 53 -11.22 -9.39 11.57
CA ILE A 53 -11.18 -10.71 10.95
C ILE A 53 -10.09 -11.51 11.68
N PRO A 54 -10.43 -12.48 12.55
CA PRO A 54 -9.46 -13.14 13.42
C PRO A 54 -8.29 -13.79 12.68
N GLU A 55 -8.56 -14.35 11.49
CA GLU A 55 -7.56 -15.02 10.66
C GLU A 55 -6.53 -14.06 10.05
N LEU A 56 -6.80 -12.77 10.10
CA LEU A 56 -5.97 -11.72 9.49
C LEU A 56 -5.39 -10.74 10.54
N ASP A 57 -5.72 -10.90 11.84
CA ASP A 57 -5.29 -9.95 12.88
C ASP A 57 -3.77 -9.80 12.92
N ASP A 58 -3.05 -10.92 12.87
CA ASP A 58 -1.58 -10.93 12.87
C ASP A 58 -0.96 -10.30 11.62
N LEU A 59 -1.71 -10.22 10.52
CA LEU A 59 -1.22 -9.64 9.27
C LEU A 59 -1.29 -8.11 9.29
N PHE A 60 -2.29 -7.52 9.97
CA PHE A 60 -2.57 -6.10 9.86
C PHE A 60 -2.07 -5.28 11.04
N ILE A 61 -1.39 -4.17 10.74
CA ILE A 61 -1.20 -3.05 11.67
C ILE A 61 -2.32 -2.05 11.40
N GLY A 62 -3.24 -1.91 12.36
CA GLY A 62 -4.48 -1.15 12.17
C GLY A 62 -4.31 0.35 12.35
N VAL A 63 -4.71 1.12 11.33
CA VAL A 63 -4.85 2.57 11.41
C VAL A 63 -6.32 2.97 11.38
N ASN A 64 -6.69 3.98 12.18
CA ASN A 64 -8.02 4.54 12.15
C ASN A 64 -8.11 5.69 11.14
N VAL A 65 -8.96 5.51 10.13
CA VAL A 65 -9.12 6.46 9.02
C VAL A 65 -10.27 7.46 9.25
N PHE A 66 -11.04 7.34 10.34
CA PHE A 66 -12.25 8.14 10.57
C PHE A 66 -11.97 9.47 11.28
N GLY A 67 -10.73 9.72 11.74
CA GLY A 67 -10.35 10.96 12.39
C GLY A 67 -10.74 11.05 13.87
N GLY A 68 -10.48 12.21 14.49
CA GLY A 68 -10.70 12.45 15.91
C GLY A 68 -9.48 12.16 16.79
N GLU A 69 -9.58 12.50 18.10
CA GLU A 69 -8.45 12.36 19.03
C GLU A 69 -8.09 10.88 19.28
N GLN A 70 -9.09 10.03 19.39
CA GLN A 70 -8.89 8.60 19.58
C GLN A 70 -8.19 7.97 18.35
N ALA A 71 -8.55 8.42 17.13
CA ALA A 71 -7.86 8.00 15.92
C ALA A 71 -6.39 8.41 15.91
N ARG A 72 -6.07 9.63 16.39
CA ARG A 72 -4.68 10.10 16.49
C ARG A 72 -3.83 9.22 17.42
N GLN A 73 -4.39 8.80 18.56
CA GLN A 73 -3.70 7.93 19.51
C GLN A 73 -3.49 6.53 18.92
N THR A 74 -4.52 5.95 18.30
CA THR A 74 -4.43 4.65 17.63
C THR A 74 -3.38 4.70 16.52
N ASN A 75 -3.41 5.75 15.68
CA ASN A 75 -2.46 5.91 14.58
C ASN A 75 -1.03 6.10 15.04
N ARG A 76 -0.79 6.80 16.17
CA ARG A 76 0.56 6.90 16.76
C ARG A 76 1.12 5.53 17.17
N LYS A 77 0.27 4.68 17.78
CA LYS A 77 0.65 3.31 18.16
C LYS A 77 0.95 2.47 16.92
N ALA A 78 0.06 2.50 15.92
CA ALA A 78 0.24 1.78 14.67
C ALA A 78 1.53 2.18 13.92
N ILE A 79 1.82 3.49 13.86
CA ILE A 79 3.06 4.00 13.22
C ILE A 79 4.30 3.54 14.01
N LYS A 80 4.24 3.54 15.36
CA LYS A 80 5.35 3.04 16.18
C LYS A 80 5.59 1.55 15.96
N GLU A 81 4.52 0.74 15.93
CA GLU A 81 4.57 -0.68 15.65
C GLU A 81 5.15 -0.96 14.25
N ALA A 82 4.68 -0.25 13.23
CA ALA A 82 5.16 -0.39 11.86
C ALA A 82 6.65 -0.04 11.73
N ASN A 83 7.10 1.04 12.38
CA ASN A 83 8.52 1.41 12.40
C ASN A 83 9.38 0.38 13.13
N GLN A 84 8.90 -0.16 14.25
CA GLN A 84 9.61 -1.19 14.99
C GLN A 84 9.76 -2.46 14.14
N HIS A 85 8.66 -2.89 13.50
CA HIS A 85 8.66 -4.03 12.61
C HIS A 85 9.68 -3.89 11.46
N LEU A 86 9.76 -2.71 10.83
CA LEU A 86 10.77 -2.43 9.82
C LEU A 86 12.19 -2.50 10.39
N LYS A 87 12.45 -1.88 11.55
CA LYS A 87 13.77 -1.90 12.19
C LYS A 87 14.24 -3.30 12.60
N GLU A 88 13.33 -4.18 12.91
CA GLU A 88 13.59 -5.60 13.21
C GLU A 88 13.84 -6.44 11.95
N GLY A 89 13.81 -5.81 10.77
CA GLY A 89 14.07 -6.46 9.50
C GLY A 89 12.83 -7.06 8.84
N GLY A 90 11.64 -6.71 9.32
CA GLY A 90 10.37 -7.18 8.78
C GLY A 90 10.00 -6.52 7.45
N VAL A 91 9.01 -7.11 6.78
CA VAL A 91 8.41 -6.56 5.56
C VAL A 91 7.13 -5.81 5.89
N LEU A 92 7.08 -4.54 5.54
CA LEU A 92 5.88 -3.71 5.70
C LEU A 92 5.29 -3.35 4.32
N ILE A 93 4.01 -3.62 4.13
CA ILE A 93 3.26 -3.20 2.95
C ILE A 93 2.42 -1.97 3.32
N ILE A 94 2.52 -0.92 2.52
CA ILE A 94 1.71 0.28 2.69
C ILE A 94 1.09 0.74 1.37
N PHE A 95 -0.07 1.39 1.47
CA PHE A 95 -0.77 2.06 0.40
C PHE A 95 -0.79 3.56 0.71
N PRO A 96 0.21 4.34 0.22
CA PRO A 96 0.42 5.70 0.71
C PRO A 96 -0.71 6.68 0.36
N ALA A 97 -1.56 6.35 -0.60
CA ALA A 97 -2.77 7.10 -0.90
C ALA A 97 -3.75 7.14 0.28
N GLY A 98 -3.73 6.11 1.15
CA GLY A 98 -4.59 5.98 2.32
C GLY A 98 -6.07 5.77 2.02
N GLU A 99 -6.46 5.78 0.75
CA GLU A 99 -7.81 5.47 0.27
C GLU A 99 -7.77 4.88 -1.15
N VAL A 100 -8.85 4.24 -1.53
CA VAL A 100 -9.00 3.60 -2.84
C VAL A 100 -8.91 4.63 -3.95
N SER A 101 -8.23 4.27 -5.06
CA SER A 101 -8.17 5.07 -6.28
C SER A 101 -9.56 5.54 -6.71
N ALA A 102 -9.66 6.79 -7.09
CA ALA A 102 -10.89 7.45 -7.48
C ALA A 102 -10.66 8.38 -8.67
N TRP A 103 -11.72 8.94 -9.19
CA TRP A 103 -11.61 9.98 -10.22
C TRP A 103 -10.91 11.21 -9.66
N GLN A 104 -9.76 11.55 -10.25
CA GLN A 104 -9.01 12.75 -9.93
C GLN A 104 -9.23 13.79 -11.04
N ALA A 105 -9.94 14.88 -10.73
CA ALA A 105 -10.31 15.88 -11.73
C ALA A 105 -9.07 16.60 -12.34
N ASN A 106 -8.03 16.81 -11.54
CA ASN A 106 -6.78 17.42 -11.96
C ASN A 106 -5.95 16.55 -12.92
N GLU A 107 -6.09 15.22 -12.83
CA GLU A 107 -5.40 14.26 -13.69
C GLU A 107 -6.30 13.70 -14.80
N ASN A 108 -7.60 14.01 -14.78
CA ASN A 108 -8.64 13.51 -15.70
C ASN A 108 -8.63 11.97 -15.87
N LYS A 109 -8.36 11.26 -14.78
CA LYS A 109 -8.31 9.79 -14.76
C LYS A 109 -8.64 9.21 -13.38
N ILE A 110 -8.90 7.89 -13.35
CA ILE A 110 -9.01 7.14 -12.10
C ILE A 110 -7.60 6.78 -11.66
N THR A 111 -7.21 7.29 -10.51
CA THR A 111 -5.89 7.06 -9.92
C THR A 111 -5.92 7.32 -8.42
N ASP A 112 -4.84 7.01 -7.71
CA ASP A 112 -4.68 7.40 -6.32
C ASP A 112 -4.66 8.93 -6.19
N LYS A 113 -5.18 9.44 -5.10
CA LYS A 113 -4.89 10.81 -4.69
C LYS A 113 -3.40 10.99 -4.38
N ALA A 114 -2.99 12.20 -4.09
CA ALA A 114 -1.64 12.50 -3.63
C ALA A 114 -1.22 11.54 -2.50
N TRP A 115 -0.05 10.95 -2.61
CA TRP A 115 0.49 10.05 -1.63
C TRP A 115 0.92 10.81 -0.36
N SER A 116 0.73 10.19 0.78
CA SER A 116 1.10 10.77 2.08
C SER A 116 2.61 10.76 2.30
N LYS A 117 3.16 11.86 2.80
CA LYS A 117 4.57 11.98 3.25
C LYS A 117 4.97 10.95 4.32
N SER A 118 4.01 10.25 4.91
CA SER A 118 4.30 9.18 5.86
C SER A 118 5.21 8.09 5.29
N VAL A 119 5.15 7.84 3.97
CA VAL A 119 6.03 6.88 3.30
C VAL A 119 7.51 7.29 3.43
N ALA A 120 7.81 8.56 3.18
CA ALA A 120 9.17 9.10 3.33
C ALA A 120 9.67 8.99 4.78
N LYS A 121 8.77 9.23 5.76
CA LYS A 121 9.11 9.07 7.19
C LYS A 121 9.46 7.64 7.55
N PHE A 122 8.70 6.65 7.07
CA PHE A 122 9.04 5.24 7.28
C PHE A 122 10.42 4.90 6.72
N VAL A 123 10.69 5.34 5.50
CA VAL A 123 11.97 5.04 4.83
C VAL A 123 13.14 5.72 5.53
N LYS A 124 13.02 7.01 5.86
CA LYS A 124 14.08 7.75 6.57
C LYS A 124 14.33 7.19 7.97
N HIS A 125 13.28 6.76 8.68
CA HIS A 125 13.40 6.28 10.06
C HIS A 125 14.03 4.89 10.18
N ALA A 126 13.73 4.00 9.23
CA ALA A 126 14.23 2.62 9.22
C ALA A 126 15.39 2.40 8.23
N GLU A 127 15.78 3.44 7.48
CA GLU A 127 16.73 3.33 6.34
C GLU A 127 16.36 2.18 5.38
N ALA A 128 15.06 1.94 5.24
CA ALA A 128 14.53 0.77 4.58
C ALA A 128 14.70 0.84 3.05
N THR A 129 15.07 -0.28 2.46
CA THR A 129 14.97 -0.45 1.01
C THR A 129 13.50 -0.51 0.60
N THR A 130 13.10 0.29 -0.37
CA THR A 130 11.71 0.38 -0.84
C THR A 130 11.51 -0.38 -2.14
N VAL A 131 10.43 -1.14 -2.24
CA VAL A 131 10.03 -1.85 -3.46
C VAL A 131 8.70 -1.29 -3.95
N PRO A 132 8.68 -0.56 -5.07
CA PRO A 132 7.44 -0.11 -5.67
C PRO A 132 6.70 -1.28 -6.33
N VAL A 133 5.39 -1.32 -6.16
CA VAL A 133 4.52 -2.36 -6.73
C VAL A 133 3.32 -1.69 -7.39
N PHE A 134 3.04 -2.04 -8.63
CA PHE A 134 1.85 -1.59 -9.34
C PHE A 134 0.86 -2.74 -9.49
N ILE A 135 -0.37 -2.48 -9.06
CA ILE A 135 -1.49 -3.41 -9.16
C ILE A 135 -2.43 -2.89 -10.25
N ASN A 136 -2.55 -3.68 -11.31
CA ASN A 136 -3.41 -3.31 -12.44
C ASN A 136 -4.85 -3.71 -12.17
N GLY A 137 -5.75 -2.77 -12.35
CA GLY A 137 -7.18 -3.00 -12.26
C GLY A 137 -7.98 -1.79 -11.81
N MET A 138 -9.27 -1.98 -11.80
CA MET A 138 -10.24 -0.96 -11.40
C MET A 138 -11.45 -1.61 -10.73
N ASN A 139 -12.18 -0.84 -9.95
CA ASN A 139 -13.49 -1.19 -9.45
C ASN A 139 -14.57 -0.95 -10.52
N SER A 140 -15.79 -1.33 -10.22
CA SER A 140 -16.91 -1.18 -11.16
C SER A 140 -17.25 0.30 -11.43
N LYS A 141 -17.90 0.57 -12.56
CA LYS A 141 -18.42 1.91 -12.87
C LYS A 141 -19.36 2.42 -11.76
N LEU A 142 -20.17 1.52 -11.19
CA LEU A 142 -21.06 1.85 -10.08
C LEU A 142 -20.30 2.37 -8.86
N PHE A 143 -19.16 1.75 -8.51
CA PHE A 143 -18.30 2.17 -7.42
C PHE A 143 -17.83 3.62 -7.58
N TYR A 144 -17.36 3.97 -8.78
CA TYR A 144 -16.91 5.33 -9.05
C TYR A 144 -18.04 6.35 -9.11
N GLN A 145 -19.19 5.98 -9.68
CA GLN A 145 -20.37 6.84 -9.70
C GLN A 145 -20.90 7.12 -8.30
N ALA A 146 -21.01 6.10 -7.46
CA ALA A 146 -21.40 6.26 -6.06
C ALA A 146 -20.44 7.18 -5.30
N GLY A 147 -19.14 7.09 -5.56
CA GLY A 147 -18.13 7.95 -4.96
C GLY A 147 -18.24 9.42 -5.38
N ARG A 148 -18.80 9.70 -6.56
CA ARG A 148 -19.07 11.07 -7.02
C ARG A 148 -20.27 11.70 -6.30
N ILE A 149 -21.22 10.88 -5.83
CA ILE A 149 -22.37 11.34 -5.05
C ILE A 149 -21.96 11.54 -3.59
N HIS A 150 -21.36 10.51 -2.97
CA HIS A 150 -20.90 10.60 -1.58
C HIS A 150 -19.83 9.54 -1.28
N PRO A 151 -18.71 9.89 -0.60
CA PRO A 151 -17.62 8.96 -0.28
C PRO A 151 -18.05 7.73 0.52
N LEU A 152 -19.03 7.85 1.44
CA LEU A 152 -19.52 6.72 2.22
C LEU A 152 -20.24 5.67 1.38
N LEU A 153 -20.93 6.06 0.29
CA LEU A 153 -21.54 5.11 -0.64
C LEU A 153 -20.48 4.26 -1.32
N ARG A 154 -19.36 4.86 -1.71
CA ARG A 154 -18.21 4.13 -2.24
C ARG A 154 -17.67 3.14 -1.22
N THR A 155 -17.51 3.55 0.03
CA THR A 155 -17.02 2.68 1.10
C THR A 155 -17.98 1.49 1.34
N ALA A 156 -19.28 1.72 1.33
CA ALA A 156 -20.29 0.66 1.49
C ALA A 156 -20.23 -0.38 0.35
N LEU A 157 -19.79 0.02 -0.85
CA LEU A 157 -19.66 -0.89 -1.99
C LEU A 157 -18.39 -1.74 -1.98
N LEU A 158 -17.42 -1.50 -1.08
CA LEU A 158 -16.14 -2.23 -1.06
C LEU A 158 -16.35 -3.74 -0.90
N GLY A 159 -17.27 -4.17 -0.04
CA GLY A 159 -17.59 -5.60 0.11
C GLY A 159 -18.09 -6.24 -1.19
N ARG A 160 -18.96 -5.53 -1.93
CA ARG A 160 -19.44 -5.97 -3.24
C ARG A 160 -18.29 -6.03 -4.28
N GLU A 161 -17.43 -5.02 -4.29
CA GLU A 161 -16.27 -4.99 -5.19
C GLU A 161 -15.30 -6.13 -4.92
N LEU A 162 -15.10 -6.50 -3.64
CA LEU A 162 -14.31 -7.66 -3.26
C LEU A 162 -14.86 -8.95 -3.88
N LEU A 163 -16.18 -9.19 -3.74
CA LEU A 163 -16.84 -10.37 -4.31
C LEU A 163 -16.80 -10.39 -5.84
N ASN A 164 -16.91 -9.23 -6.49
CA ASN A 164 -16.83 -9.10 -7.95
C ASN A 164 -15.45 -9.47 -8.53
N LYS A 165 -14.40 -9.56 -7.71
CA LYS A 165 -13.05 -9.98 -8.14
C LYS A 165 -12.85 -11.49 -8.09
N SER A 166 -13.82 -12.25 -7.57
CA SER A 166 -13.75 -13.70 -7.57
C SER A 166 -13.58 -14.25 -8.99
N GLY A 167 -12.61 -15.14 -9.18
CA GLY A 167 -12.29 -15.74 -10.47
C GLY A 167 -11.58 -14.81 -11.48
N GLN A 168 -11.27 -13.57 -11.11
CA GLN A 168 -10.50 -12.66 -11.97
C GLN A 168 -8.99 -12.82 -11.77
N THR A 169 -8.24 -12.64 -12.84
CA THR A 169 -6.78 -12.53 -12.77
C THR A 169 -6.38 -11.08 -12.52
N ILE A 170 -5.63 -10.84 -11.46
CA ILE A 170 -5.10 -9.52 -11.10
C ILE A 170 -3.60 -9.51 -11.41
N SER A 171 -3.18 -8.63 -12.31
CA SER A 171 -1.78 -8.46 -12.66
C SER A 171 -1.08 -7.57 -11.63
N VAL A 172 0.08 -8.04 -11.15
CA VAL A 172 0.93 -7.31 -10.19
C VAL A 172 2.32 -7.15 -10.81
N SER A 173 2.75 -5.91 -11.00
CA SER A 173 4.10 -5.57 -11.45
C SER A 173 4.96 -5.17 -10.25
N ILE A 174 6.09 -5.83 -10.06
CA ILE A 174 7.03 -5.55 -8.96
C ILE A 174 8.25 -4.87 -9.57
N GLY A 175 8.53 -3.65 -9.13
CA GLY A 175 9.65 -2.84 -9.57
C GLY A 175 10.99 -3.26 -8.98
N ASN A 176 12.04 -2.55 -9.37
CA ASN A 176 13.34 -2.73 -8.77
C ASN A 176 13.35 -2.19 -7.34
N ALA A 177 14.14 -2.84 -6.50
CA ALA A 177 14.36 -2.36 -5.14
C ALA A 177 15.17 -1.06 -5.17
N ILE A 178 14.67 -0.03 -4.51
CA ILE A 178 15.28 1.28 -4.34
C ILE A 178 15.95 1.30 -2.97
N PRO A 179 17.29 1.23 -2.89
CA PRO A 179 18.00 1.28 -1.62
C PRO A 179 17.91 2.68 -1.00
N PHE A 180 17.97 2.77 0.33
CA PHE A 180 17.94 4.05 1.04
C PHE A 180 19.04 5.02 0.57
N SER A 181 20.20 4.52 0.20
CA SER A 181 21.31 5.34 -0.33
C SER A 181 20.95 6.17 -1.57
N GLU A 182 19.98 5.70 -2.36
CA GLU A 182 19.51 6.39 -3.58
C GLU A 182 18.65 7.61 -3.26
N ILE A 183 17.93 7.56 -2.14
CA ILE A 183 17.03 8.65 -1.72
C ILE A 183 17.58 9.52 -0.59
N LYS A 184 18.70 9.15 -0.01
CA LYS A 184 19.31 9.84 1.14
C LYS A 184 19.59 11.33 0.85
N GLY A 185 19.85 11.69 -0.41
CA GLY A 185 20.11 13.07 -0.83
C GLY A 185 18.87 13.94 -1.01
N PHE A 186 17.65 13.38 -0.92
CA PHE A 186 16.44 14.18 -1.01
C PHE A 186 16.18 14.91 0.30
N GLU A 187 16.08 16.24 0.24
CA GLU A 187 15.81 17.07 1.43
C GLU A 187 14.34 17.00 1.83
N ASP A 188 13.40 17.14 0.87
CA ASP A 188 11.97 17.15 1.14
C ASP A 188 11.37 15.73 1.12
N GLU A 189 10.51 15.47 2.10
CA GLU A 189 9.70 14.25 2.17
C GLU A 189 8.70 14.14 1.00
N GLU A 190 8.30 15.27 0.42
CA GLU A 190 7.43 15.30 -0.76
C GLU A 190 8.15 14.71 -1.97
N ASP A 191 9.41 15.11 -2.22
CA ASP A 191 10.19 14.61 -3.34
C ASP A 191 10.40 13.11 -3.28
N ILE A 192 10.70 12.57 -2.09
CA ILE A 192 10.81 11.12 -1.86
C ILE A 192 9.47 10.44 -2.17
N THR A 193 8.38 11.02 -1.69
CA THR A 193 7.04 10.46 -1.88
C THR A 193 6.66 10.44 -3.36
N GLN A 194 6.91 11.53 -4.08
CA GLN A 194 6.67 11.63 -5.53
C GLN A 194 7.57 10.67 -6.33
N TYR A 195 8.83 10.52 -5.92
CA TYR A 195 9.75 9.58 -6.54
C TYR A 195 9.22 8.14 -6.44
N PHE A 196 8.73 7.71 -5.29
CA PHE A 196 8.13 6.37 -5.15
C PHE A 196 6.82 6.24 -5.93
N ARG A 197 5.96 7.26 -5.90
CA ARG A 197 4.72 7.26 -6.69
C ARG A 197 5.03 7.13 -8.19
N LEU A 198 5.98 7.90 -8.70
CA LEU A 198 6.39 7.86 -10.10
C LEU A 198 6.90 6.47 -10.49
N ASN A 199 7.83 5.89 -9.72
CA ASN A 199 8.37 4.55 -9.98
C ASN A 199 7.28 3.47 -9.96
N THR A 200 6.26 3.62 -9.11
CA THR A 200 5.11 2.71 -9.07
C THR A 200 4.27 2.84 -10.34
N TYR A 201 3.90 4.05 -10.74
CA TYR A 201 3.00 4.25 -11.88
C TYR A 201 3.65 4.05 -13.25
N LEU A 202 4.94 4.23 -13.39
CA LEU A 202 5.68 3.90 -14.62
C LEU A 202 5.54 2.43 -15.01
N MET A 203 5.39 1.52 -14.04
CA MET A 203 5.16 0.09 -14.31
C MET A 203 3.77 -0.21 -14.89
N GLY A 204 2.80 0.67 -14.68
CA GLY A 204 1.45 0.55 -15.24
C GLY A 204 1.35 1.06 -16.69
N SER A 205 2.38 1.76 -17.17
CA SER A 205 2.45 2.33 -18.51
C SER A 205 3.20 1.44 -19.51
N MET A 206 3.78 0.34 -19.03
CA MET A 206 4.47 -0.68 -19.81
C MET A 206 3.50 -1.81 -20.16
#